data_ec6bfb09a43228896de4b0357ae9eb6e
#
_entry.id   ec6bfb09a43228896de4b0357ae9eb6e
#
_cell.length_a   1.000
_cell.length_b   1.000
_cell.length_c   1.000
_cell.angle_alpha   90.00
_cell.angle_beta   90.00
_cell.angle_gamma   90.00
#
_symmetry.space_group_name_H-M   'P 1'
#
loop_
_entity.id
_entity.type
_entity.pdbx_description
1 polymer ?
#
loop_
_entity_poly.entity_id
_entity_poly.type
_entity_poly.pdbx_seq_one_letter_code
_entity_poly.pdbx_strand_id
1 'polypeptide(L)'
;MKIERIEVSAVAPPTEQFQWSEDLPAQYATNTLLRIFTEDGVEGVSGVWNATSYGFEKYTAEAIRHIAPILIGRDPLQREELFFDIRPRVFPVPPQALAAIDIALWDLAGNVAGMPLYEMLGGARDKIRSYASTPMLPDVDAYLKFVEELLAEGYTAVKFHTWCIPEKDLELSRAVAKEFDTSKIDFMLDAENNYERGDSLRVAREIEDLGFTWFEAPLPDYDLDGYRELTR
;
A
#
# COMPACT_ATOMS: atom_id res chain seq x y z
N MET A 1 -17.98 27.67 -4.49
CA MET A 1 -16.61 27.12 -4.70
C MET A 1 -16.65 26.21 -5.90
N LYS A 2 -15.71 26.36 -6.83
CA LYS A 2 -15.63 25.51 -8.03
C LYS A 2 -14.21 25.10 -8.30
N ILE A 3 -14.02 23.91 -8.82
CA ILE A 3 -12.72 23.44 -9.31
C ILE A 3 -12.32 24.24 -10.54
N GLU A 4 -11.22 24.95 -10.44
CA GLU A 4 -10.69 25.80 -11.53
C GLU A 4 -9.67 25.05 -12.37
N ARG A 5 -8.75 24.30 -11.70
CA ARG A 5 -7.58 23.71 -12.34
C ARG A 5 -7.16 22.41 -11.65
N ILE A 6 -6.65 21.49 -12.45
CA ILE A 6 -6.11 20.21 -11.97
C ILE A 6 -4.72 20.03 -12.56
N GLU A 7 -3.75 19.74 -11.70
CA GLU A 7 -2.38 19.41 -12.08
C GLU A 7 -2.08 17.94 -11.78
N VAL A 8 -1.49 17.25 -12.74
CA VAL A 8 -1.09 15.85 -12.62
C VAL A 8 0.36 15.71 -13.04
N SER A 9 1.18 15.20 -12.13
CA SER A 9 2.61 14.98 -12.35
C SER A 9 2.96 13.53 -12.03
N ALA A 10 3.72 12.88 -12.91
CA ALA A 10 4.34 11.60 -12.61
C ALA A 10 5.82 11.85 -12.27
N VAL A 11 6.26 11.33 -11.13
CA VAL A 11 7.62 11.52 -10.61
C VAL A 11 8.25 10.18 -10.27
N ALA A 12 9.52 10.02 -10.62
CA ALA A 12 10.35 8.89 -10.23
C ALA A 12 11.49 9.45 -9.36
N PRO A 13 11.44 9.30 -8.04
CA PRO A 13 12.54 9.69 -7.18
C PRO A 13 13.78 8.85 -7.51
N PRO A 14 14.98 9.37 -7.28
CA PRO A 14 16.22 8.63 -7.50
C PRO A 14 16.38 7.57 -6.39
N THR A 15 15.63 6.49 -6.51
CA THR A 15 15.67 5.35 -5.60
C THR A 15 16.36 4.17 -6.27
N GLU A 16 16.97 3.32 -5.46
CA GLU A 16 17.46 2.03 -5.92
C GLU A 16 16.26 1.14 -6.32
N GLN A 17 16.52 0.20 -7.21
CA GLN A 17 15.54 -0.84 -7.52
C GLN A 17 15.37 -1.75 -6.31
N PHE A 18 14.18 -2.25 -6.12
CA PHE A 18 13.85 -3.24 -5.11
C PHE A 18 13.05 -4.39 -5.72
N GLN A 19 12.96 -5.49 -5.01
CA GLN A 19 12.23 -6.67 -5.43
C GLN A 19 11.36 -7.17 -4.26
N TRP A 20 10.13 -7.60 -4.57
CA TRP A 20 9.18 -8.10 -3.57
C TRP A 20 9.19 -9.61 -3.45
N SER A 21 9.54 -10.31 -4.52
CA SER A 21 9.63 -11.77 -4.56
C SER A 21 10.62 -12.22 -5.65
N GLU A 22 11.01 -13.49 -5.61
CA GLU A 22 11.96 -14.06 -6.56
C GLU A 22 11.42 -14.07 -8.02
N ASP A 23 10.11 -14.19 -8.17
CA ASP A 23 9.43 -14.25 -9.48
C ASP A 23 9.16 -12.88 -10.12
N LEU A 24 9.20 -11.81 -9.33
CA LEU A 24 8.98 -10.45 -9.82
C LEU A 24 10.28 -9.80 -10.29
N PRO A 25 10.29 -9.06 -11.40
CA PRO A 25 11.44 -8.27 -11.78
C PRO A 25 11.72 -7.16 -10.77
N ALA A 26 12.97 -6.72 -10.68
CA ALA A 26 13.33 -5.54 -9.92
C ALA A 26 12.55 -4.30 -10.42
N GLN A 27 12.06 -3.49 -9.49
CA GLN A 27 11.11 -2.41 -9.73
C GLN A 27 11.64 -1.08 -9.24
N TYR A 28 11.11 0.00 -9.80
CA TYR A 28 11.32 1.37 -9.33
C TYR A 28 10.09 1.85 -8.58
N ALA A 29 10.30 2.60 -7.50
CA ALA A 29 9.24 3.39 -6.87
C ALA A 29 8.95 4.62 -7.73
N THR A 30 7.71 4.79 -8.15
CA THR A 30 7.22 5.95 -8.88
C THR A 30 5.98 6.51 -8.20
N ASN A 31 5.71 7.79 -8.39
CA ASN A 31 4.52 8.43 -7.82
C ASN A 31 3.81 9.25 -8.87
N THR A 32 2.49 9.14 -8.89
CA THR A 32 1.62 10.11 -9.57
C THR A 32 1.07 11.07 -8.52
N LEU A 33 1.35 12.35 -8.67
CA LEU A 33 0.86 13.42 -7.81
C LEU A 33 -0.29 14.15 -8.47
N LEU A 34 -1.35 14.39 -7.72
CA LEU A 34 -2.53 15.12 -8.13
C LEU A 34 -2.75 16.33 -7.23
N ARG A 35 -3.00 17.50 -7.84
CA ARG A 35 -3.40 18.72 -7.14
C ARG A 35 -4.67 19.28 -7.78
N ILE A 36 -5.66 19.56 -6.97
CA ILE A 36 -6.94 20.16 -7.37
C ILE A 36 -7.03 21.55 -6.78
N PHE A 37 -7.23 22.56 -7.60
CA PHE A 37 -7.33 23.97 -7.18
C PHE A 37 -8.74 24.50 -7.42
N THR A 38 -9.23 25.30 -6.48
CA THR A 38 -10.50 26.01 -6.59
C THR A 38 -10.31 27.47 -6.98
N GLU A 39 -11.37 28.10 -7.51
CA GLU A 39 -11.43 29.54 -7.80
C GLU A 39 -11.13 30.42 -6.57
N ASP A 40 -11.39 29.90 -5.39
CA ASP A 40 -11.18 30.58 -4.09
C ASP A 40 -9.76 30.38 -3.55
N GLY A 41 -8.87 29.70 -4.31
CA GLY A 41 -7.49 29.47 -3.96
C GLY A 41 -7.23 28.33 -2.98
N VAL A 42 -8.24 27.51 -2.66
CA VAL A 42 -8.05 26.30 -1.84
C VAL A 42 -7.53 25.19 -2.70
N GLU A 43 -6.62 24.40 -2.14
CA GLU A 43 -5.97 23.28 -2.81
C GLU A 43 -6.30 21.96 -2.08
N GLY A 44 -6.43 20.88 -2.83
CA GLY A 44 -6.42 19.51 -2.35
C GLY A 44 -5.36 18.70 -3.08
N VAL A 45 -4.65 17.84 -2.34
CA VAL A 45 -3.51 17.07 -2.85
C VAL A 45 -3.69 15.60 -2.58
N SER A 46 -3.26 14.77 -3.52
CA SER A 46 -3.09 13.33 -3.32
C SER A 46 -1.91 12.78 -4.08
N GLY A 47 -1.57 11.53 -3.79
CA GLY A 47 -0.57 10.80 -4.54
C GLY A 47 -0.92 9.31 -4.64
N VAL A 48 -0.47 8.69 -5.73
CA VAL A 48 -0.52 7.25 -5.93
C VAL A 48 0.90 6.74 -6.09
N TRP A 49 1.29 5.84 -5.21
CA TRP A 49 2.53 5.11 -5.33
C TRP A 49 2.35 3.92 -6.27
N ASN A 50 3.34 3.67 -7.12
CA ASN A 50 3.40 2.50 -7.99
C ASN A 50 4.79 1.91 -7.97
N ALA A 51 4.87 0.58 -8.02
CA ALA A 51 6.08 -0.16 -8.30
C ALA A 51 6.02 -0.65 -9.75
N THR A 52 7.03 -0.32 -10.56
CA THR A 52 7.05 -0.70 -11.97
C THR A 52 8.43 -1.15 -12.42
N SER A 53 8.47 -2.04 -13.42
CA SER A 53 9.72 -2.45 -14.07
C SER A 53 10.34 -1.35 -14.93
N TYR A 54 9.64 -0.24 -15.13
CA TYR A 54 10.11 0.94 -15.84
C TYR A 54 10.38 2.05 -14.84
N GLY A 55 11.43 2.81 -15.04
CA GLY A 55 11.75 3.96 -14.19
C GLY A 55 10.72 5.10 -14.21
N PHE A 56 9.56 4.88 -14.83
CA PHE A 56 8.53 5.90 -14.95
C PHE A 56 7.17 5.25 -15.23
N GLU A 57 6.19 5.53 -14.37
CA GLU A 57 4.80 5.10 -14.52
C GLU A 57 3.96 6.27 -15.07
N LYS A 58 3.14 6.01 -16.08
CA LYS A 58 2.26 7.00 -16.71
C LYS A 58 0.79 6.64 -16.66
N TYR A 59 0.43 5.39 -16.46
CA TYR A 59 -0.95 4.91 -16.63
C TYR A 59 -1.92 5.63 -15.71
N THR A 60 -1.58 5.77 -14.45
CA THR A 60 -2.42 6.46 -13.47
C THR A 60 -2.51 7.96 -13.78
N ALA A 61 -1.40 8.59 -14.15
CA ALA A 61 -1.39 10.00 -14.53
C ALA A 61 -2.28 10.29 -15.75
N GLU A 62 -2.19 9.47 -16.80
CA GLU A 62 -3.02 9.62 -18.00
C GLU A 62 -4.49 9.30 -17.72
N ALA A 63 -4.77 8.31 -16.87
CA ALA A 63 -6.13 8.00 -16.45
C ALA A 63 -6.76 9.19 -15.70
N ILE A 64 -6.02 9.83 -14.78
CA ILE A 64 -6.50 11.03 -14.09
C ILE A 64 -6.73 12.17 -15.09
N ARG A 65 -5.81 12.41 -16.02
CA ARG A 65 -5.98 13.45 -17.06
C ARG A 65 -7.20 13.22 -17.95
N HIS A 66 -7.53 11.96 -18.19
CA HIS A 66 -8.75 11.60 -18.94
C HIS A 66 -10.03 11.97 -18.18
N ILE A 67 -10.02 11.84 -16.86
CA ILE A 67 -11.18 12.13 -15.99
C ILE A 67 -11.25 13.62 -15.62
N ALA A 68 -10.13 14.28 -15.45
CA ALA A 68 -10.03 15.66 -14.96
C ALA A 68 -11.00 16.67 -15.60
N PRO A 69 -11.27 16.65 -16.91
CA PRO A 69 -12.22 17.57 -17.53
C PRO A 69 -13.63 17.51 -16.96
N ILE A 70 -14.05 16.36 -16.40
CA ILE A 70 -15.38 16.18 -15.82
C ILE A 70 -15.53 16.97 -14.52
N LEU A 71 -14.43 17.22 -13.83
CA LEU A 71 -14.39 17.88 -12.52
C LEU A 71 -14.36 19.40 -12.64
N ILE A 72 -13.85 19.95 -13.73
CA ILE A 72 -13.70 21.40 -13.92
C ILE A 72 -15.07 22.09 -13.83
N GLY A 73 -15.15 23.16 -13.05
CA GLY A 73 -16.36 23.92 -12.81
C GLY A 73 -17.37 23.30 -11.83
N ARG A 74 -17.08 22.07 -11.32
CA ARG A 74 -17.92 21.40 -10.32
C ARG A 74 -17.56 21.87 -8.91
N ASP A 75 -18.49 21.68 -7.99
CA ASP A 75 -18.25 21.93 -6.55
C ASP A 75 -17.49 20.72 -5.94
N PRO A 76 -16.25 20.93 -5.44
CA PRO A 76 -15.44 19.84 -4.87
C PRO A 76 -16.02 19.24 -3.59
N LEU A 77 -16.93 19.94 -2.91
CA LEU A 77 -17.56 19.43 -1.68
C LEU A 77 -18.70 18.46 -1.95
N GLN A 78 -19.21 18.40 -3.20
CA GLN A 78 -20.21 17.42 -3.62
C GLN A 78 -19.55 16.09 -4.02
N ARG A 79 -18.69 15.55 -3.13
CA ARG A 79 -17.83 14.39 -3.42
C ARG A 79 -18.59 13.15 -3.87
N GLU A 80 -19.70 12.82 -3.23
CA GLU A 80 -20.51 11.65 -3.60
C GLU A 80 -21.11 11.79 -5.01
N GLU A 81 -21.64 12.97 -5.32
CA GLU A 81 -22.16 13.24 -6.66
C GLU A 81 -21.06 13.10 -7.72
N LEU A 82 -19.88 13.69 -7.47
CA LEU A 82 -18.71 13.56 -8.34
C LEU A 82 -18.26 12.10 -8.48
N PHE A 83 -18.25 11.34 -7.39
CA PHE A 83 -17.91 9.92 -7.44
C PHE A 83 -18.86 9.13 -8.32
N PHE A 84 -20.18 9.32 -8.17
CA PHE A 84 -21.17 8.63 -9.01
C PHE A 84 -21.13 9.07 -10.48
N ASP A 85 -20.78 10.30 -10.76
CA ASP A 85 -20.60 10.79 -12.13
C ASP A 85 -19.35 10.23 -12.80
N ILE A 86 -18.27 10.05 -12.04
CA ILE A 86 -16.98 9.57 -12.54
C ILE A 86 -16.97 8.05 -12.66
N ARG A 87 -17.48 7.33 -11.68
CA ARG A 87 -17.39 5.87 -11.57
C ARG A 87 -17.76 5.11 -12.85
N PRO A 88 -18.84 5.42 -13.58
CA PRO A 88 -19.17 4.74 -14.83
C PRO A 88 -18.15 4.99 -15.95
N ARG A 89 -17.38 6.08 -15.87
CA ARG A 89 -16.43 6.52 -16.91
C ARG A 89 -15.02 5.98 -16.68
N VAL A 90 -14.75 5.45 -15.48
CA VAL A 90 -13.45 4.83 -15.13
C VAL A 90 -13.40 3.34 -15.41
N PHE A 91 -14.43 2.76 -16.00
CA PHE A 91 -14.44 1.34 -16.35
C PHE A 91 -13.39 1.11 -17.39
N PRO A 92 -12.48 1.06 -17.83
CA PRO A 92 -11.22 0.58 -18.38
C PRO A 92 -9.99 1.28 -17.81
N VAL A 93 -10.13 2.18 -16.87
CA VAL A 93 -8.98 2.86 -16.26
C VAL A 93 -8.63 2.27 -14.89
N PRO A 94 -7.37 2.40 -14.45
CA PRO A 94 -6.95 1.90 -13.16
C PRO A 94 -7.77 2.50 -12.02
N PRO A 95 -8.29 1.70 -11.07
CA PRO A 95 -9.06 2.21 -9.94
C PRO A 95 -8.28 3.20 -9.07
N GLN A 96 -6.96 3.15 -9.11
CA GLN A 96 -6.07 4.10 -8.44
C GLN A 96 -6.30 5.55 -8.90
N ALA A 97 -6.69 5.76 -10.15
CA ALA A 97 -6.99 7.10 -10.65
C ALA A 97 -8.23 7.70 -9.97
N LEU A 98 -9.28 6.89 -9.75
CA LEU A 98 -10.46 7.30 -9.00
C LEU A 98 -10.11 7.55 -7.52
N ALA A 99 -9.34 6.67 -6.92
CA ALA A 99 -8.88 6.83 -5.52
C ALA A 99 -8.07 8.13 -5.35
N ALA A 100 -7.17 8.45 -6.27
CA ALA A 100 -6.39 9.69 -6.22
C ALA A 100 -7.30 10.93 -6.23
N ILE A 101 -8.31 10.95 -7.10
CA ILE A 101 -9.27 12.05 -7.17
C ILE A 101 -10.07 12.16 -5.87
N ASP A 102 -10.59 11.06 -5.36
CA ASP A 102 -11.39 11.04 -4.13
C ASP A 102 -10.58 11.53 -2.93
N ILE A 103 -9.35 11.06 -2.77
CA ILE A 103 -8.43 11.49 -1.70
C ILE A 103 -8.12 12.98 -1.81
N ALA A 104 -7.86 13.51 -3.01
CA ALA A 104 -7.61 14.94 -3.20
C ALA A 104 -8.84 15.80 -2.87
N LEU A 105 -10.05 15.31 -3.17
CA LEU A 105 -11.29 15.99 -2.81
C LEU A 105 -11.54 15.96 -1.29
N TRP A 106 -11.15 14.88 -0.61
CA TRP A 106 -11.18 14.81 0.85
C TRP A 106 -10.19 15.77 1.50
N ASP A 107 -8.94 15.81 0.99
CA ASP A 107 -7.93 16.75 1.47
C ASP A 107 -8.38 18.19 1.31
N LEU A 108 -8.95 18.53 0.14
CA LEU A 108 -9.54 19.84 -0.12
C LEU A 108 -10.65 20.16 0.87
N ALA A 109 -11.53 19.21 1.19
CA ALA A 109 -12.61 19.41 2.15
C ALA A 109 -12.08 19.67 3.55
N GLY A 110 -11.00 19.00 3.97
CA GLY A 110 -10.28 19.26 5.22
C GLY A 110 -9.73 20.68 5.27
N ASN A 111 -9.08 21.10 4.16
CA ASN A 111 -8.52 22.45 4.03
C ASN A 111 -9.61 23.54 4.08
N VAL A 112 -10.76 23.32 3.43
CA VAL A 112 -11.92 24.22 3.52
C VAL A 112 -12.46 24.31 4.93
N ALA A 113 -12.55 23.18 5.63
CA ALA A 113 -13.06 23.13 7.01
C ALA A 113 -12.05 23.62 8.05
N GLY A 114 -10.76 23.78 7.66
CA GLY A 114 -9.66 24.06 8.60
C GLY A 114 -9.46 22.94 9.62
N MET A 115 -9.74 21.69 9.23
CA MET A 115 -9.76 20.52 10.11
C MET A 115 -8.94 19.37 9.49
N PRO A 116 -8.09 18.69 10.28
CA PRO A 116 -7.42 17.47 9.81
C PRO A 116 -8.44 16.38 9.46
N LEU A 117 -8.16 15.59 8.43
CA LEU A 117 -9.07 14.55 7.97
C LEU A 117 -9.40 13.51 9.05
N TYR A 118 -8.46 13.15 9.90
CA TYR A 118 -8.72 12.17 10.96
C TYR A 118 -9.79 12.67 11.94
N GLU A 119 -9.84 13.97 12.24
CA GLU A 119 -10.90 14.58 13.06
C GLU A 119 -12.23 14.65 12.31
N MET A 120 -12.20 15.07 11.03
CA MET A 120 -13.38 15.10 10.17
C MET A 120 -14.04 13.72 10.01
N LEU A 121 -13.23 12.64 10.04
CA LEU A 121 -13.68 11.26 9.97
C LEU A 121 -14.03 10.63 11.32
N GLY A 122 -14.06 11.44 12.39
CA GLY A 122 -14.52 11.01 13.71
C GLY A 122 -13.47 10.98 14.82
N GLY A 123 -12.20 11.25 14.52
CA GLY A 123 -11.15 11.50 15.52
C GLY A 123 -10.87 10.37 16.51
N ALA A 124 -11.05 9.10 16.11
CA ALA A 124 -10.88 7.97 17.02
C ALA A 124 -9.42 7.79 17.47
N ARG A 125 -8.45 8.22 16.67
CA ARG A 125 -7.02 8.13 16.96
C ARG A 125 -6.28 9.28 16.31
N ASP A 126 -5.26 9.80 17.00
CA ASP A 126 -4.29 10.78 16.50
C ASP A 126 -2.95 10.14 16.15
N LYS A 127 -2.75 8.86 16.55
CA LYS A 127 -1.56 8.06 16.28
C LYS A 127 -1.94 6.64 15.92
N ILE A 128 -1.14 6.04 15.04
CA ILE A 128 -1.22 4.63 14.67
C ILE A 128 0.17 4.01 14.76
N ARG A 129 0.24 2.77 15.29
CA ARG A 129 1.49 2.01 15.32
C ARG A 129 1.89 1.61 13.91
N SER A 130 3.14 1.86 13.53
CA SER A 130 3.71 1.42 12.27
C SER A 130 4.52 0.14 12.43
N TYR A 131 4.72 -0.58 11.35
CA TYR A 131 5.72 -1.63 11.22
C TYR A 131 6.70 -1.27 10.09
N ALA A 132 7.90 -1.83 10.15
CA ALA A 132 8.83 -1.78 9.04
C ALA A 132 8.51 -2.91 8.05
N SER A 133 8.41 -2.57 6.77
CA SER A 133 8.19 -3.54 5.68
C SER A 133 9.49 -3.74 4.93
N THR A 134 10.01 -4.96 4.88
CA THR A 134 11.28 -5.25 4.19
C THR A 134 11.07 -5.41 2.68
N PRO A 135 12.05 -5.10 1.85
CA PRO A 135 12.14 -5.68 0.52
C PRO A 135 12.59 -7.16 0.63
N MET A 136 12.61 -7.88 -0.49
CA MET A 136 13.28 -9.18 -0.55
C MET A 136 14.79 -9.00 -0.37
N LEU A 137 15.37 -9.77 0.57
CA LEU A 137 16.80 -9.80 0.86
C LEU A 137 17.44 -11.12 0.37
N PRO A 138 18.77 -11.16 0.20
CA PRO A 138 19.42 -12.29 -0.47
C PRO A 138 19.39 -13.60 0.32
N ASP A 139 19.44 -13.55 1.64
CA ASP A 139 19.51 -14.72 2.51
C ASP A 139 18.99 -14.43 3.93
N VAL A 140 18.89 -15.47 4.74
CA VAL A 140 18.41 -15.41 6.12
C VAL A 140 19.27 -14.49 6.99
N ASP A 141 20.59 -14.54 6.86
CA ASP A 141 21.51 -13.72 7.66
C ASP A 141 21.31 -12.23 7.39
N ALA A 142 21.04 -11.86 6.14
CA ALA A 142 20.71 -10.48 5.74
C ALA A 142 19.42 -10.00 6.39
N TYR A 143 18.38 -10.85 6.45
CA TYR A 143 17.14 -10.52 7.15
C TYR A 143 17.35 -10.35 8.65
N LEU A 144 18.05 -11.27 9.32
CA LEU A 144 18.31 -11.18 10.76
C LEU A 144 19.05 -9.89 11.11
N LYS A 145 20.09 -9.56 10.34
CA LYS A 145 20.84 -8.32 10.51
C LYS A 145 19.96 -7.09 10.30
N PHE A 146 19.10 -7.10 9.26
CA PHE A 146 18.22 -5.98 8.99
C PHE A 146 17.17 -5.79 10.10
N VAL A 147 16.66 -6.88 10.67
CA VAL A 147 15.78 -6.80 11.85
C VAL A 147 16.50 -6.14 13.03
N GLU A 148 17.77 -6.52 13.32
CA GLU A 148 18.56 -5.86 14.38
C GLU A 148 18.68 -4.35 14.16
N GLU A 149 18.95 -3.92 12.93
CA GLU A 149 19.04 -2.50 12.55
C GLU A 149 17.69 -1.78 12.78
N LEU A 150 16.57 -2.37 12.36
CA LEU A 150 15.23 -1.82 12.57
C LEU A 150 14.84 -1.73 14.05
N LEU A 151 15.18 -2.74 14.84
CA LEU A 151 14.96 -2.72 16.31
C LEU A 151 15.79 -1.61 16.98
N ALA A 152 17.02 -1.40 16.52
CA ALA A 152 17.87 -0.30 17.00
C ALA A 152 17.31 1.08 16.66
N GLU A 153 16.57 1.21 15.56
CA GLU A 153 15.82 2.42 15.16
C GLU A 153 14.51 2.60 15.97
N GLY A 154 14.11 1.60 16.76
CA GLY A 154 12.92 1.66 17.62
C GLY A 154 11.66 1.03 17.04
N TYR A 155 11.73 0.35 15.90
CA TYR A 155 10.61 -0.46 15.43
C TYR A 155 10.36 -1.63 16.35
N THR A 156 9.12 -1.99 16.55
CA THR A 156 8.69 -3.13 17.35
C THR A 156 7.82 -4.11 16.56
N ALA A 157 7.74 -3.90 15.26
CA ALA A 157 6.97 -4.73 14.34
C ALA A 157 7.66 -4.73 12.96
N VAL A 158 7.82 -5.91 12.36
CA VAL A 158 8.49 -6.09 11.06
C VAL A 158 7.69 -7.03 10.18
N LYS A 159 7.40 -6.61 8.95
CA LYS A 159 6.78 -7.43 7.93
C LYS A 159 7.81 -7.84 6.88
N PHE A 160 7.89 -9.12 6.61
CA PHE A 160 8.81 -9.68 5.64
C PHE A 160 8.13 -9.84 4.28
N HIS A 161 8.70 -9.20 3.24
CA HIS A 161 8.59 -9.67 1.87
C HIS A 161 9.77 -10.61 1.64
N THR A 162 9.50 -11.78 1.12
CA THR A 162 10.47 -12.87 1.08
C THR A 162 10.65 -13.41 -0.35
N TRP A 163 11.19 -14.59 -0.49
CA TRP A 163 11.34 -15.23 -1.81
C TRP A 163 10.00 -15.74 -2.35
N CYS A 164 8.96 -15.78 -1.52
CA CYS A 164 7.66 -16.40 -1.79
C CYS A 164 7.79 -17.90 -2.14
N ILE A 165 8.77 -18.54 -1.54
CA ILE A 165 9.03 -19.98 -1.65
C ILE A 165 8.83 -20.58 -0.26
N PRO A 166 7.77 -21.41 -0.05
CA PRO A 166 7.35 -21.89 1.27
C PRO A 166 8.46 -22.43 2.16
N GLU A 167 9.40 -23.22 1.59
CA GLU A 167 10.48 -23.83 2.37
C GLU A 167 11.52 -22.80 2.84
N LYS A 168 11.90 -21.85 1.99
CA LYS A 168 12.82 -20.77 2.35
C LYS A 168 12.19 -19.81 3.36
N ASP A 169 10.91 -19.51 3.18
CA ASP A 169 10.18 -18.58 4.02
C ASP A 169 9.95 -19.16 5.42
N LEU A 170 9.74 -20.48 5.53
CA LEU A 170 9.74 -21.19 6.81
C LEU A 170 11.13 -21.25 7.46
N GLU A 171 12.19 -21.42 6.67
CA GLU A 171 13.57 -21.36 7.20
C GLU A 171 13.84 -20.00 7.85
N LEU A 172 13.48 -18.91 7.15
CA LEU A 172 13.57 -17.54 7.70
C LEU A 172 12.72 -17.39 8.96
N SER A 173 11.45 -17.81 8.91
CA SER A 173 10.53 -17.67 10.05
C SER A 173 11.03 -18.38 11.32
N ARG A 174 11.59 -19.59 11.17
CA ARG A 174 12.24 -20.34 12.26
C ARG A 174 13.47 -19.62 12.82
N ALA A 175 14.30 -19.07 11.91
CA ALA A 175 15.49 -18.33 12.31
C ALA A 175 15.13 -17.07 13.09
N VAL A 176 14.13 -16.32 12.63
CA VAL A 176 13.60 -15.13 13.31
C VAL A 176 13.06 -15.48 14.70
N ALA A 177 12.21 -16.50 14.81
CA ALA A 177 11.64 -16.91 16.10
C ALA A 177 12.68 -17.48 17.08
N LYS A 178 13.80 -17.99 16.57
CA LYS A 178 14.92 -18.44 17.41
C LYS A 178 15.77 -17.29 17.94
N GLU A 179 15.97 -16.24 17.12
CA GLU A 179 16.84 -15.12 17.45
C GLU A 179 16.13 -14.02 18.23
N PHE A 180 14.85 -13.80 17.97
CA PHE A 180 14.07 -12.70 18.52
C PHE A 180 12.89 -13.19 19.36
N ASP A 181 12.51 -12.42 20.37
CA ASP A 181 11.37 -12.70 21.25
C ASP A 181 10.05 -12.30 20.55
N THR A 182 9.39 -13.26 19.94
CA THR A 182 8.11 -13.07 19.20
C THR A 182 6.94 -12.68 20.12
N SER A 183 7.12 -12.77 21.46
CA SER A 183 6.13 -12.25 22.40
C SER A 183 6.22 -10.72 22.62
N LYS A 184 7.31 -10.09 22.17
CA LYS A 184 7.57 -8.65 22.34
C LYS A 184 7.64 -7.90 21.02
N ILE A 185 7.98 -8.61 19.94
CA ILE A 185 8.13 -8.05 18.60
C ILE A 185 7.13 -8.73 17.70
N ASP A 186 6.30 -7.93 17.01
CA ASP A 186 5.36 -8.46 16.04
C ASP A 186 6.08 -8.75 14.72
N PHE A 187 6.07 -10.00 14.31
CA PHE A 187 6.54 -10.40 13.00
C PHE A 187 5.37 -10.79 12.09
N MET A 188 5.46 -10.44 10.82
CA MET A 188 4.47 -10.74 9.82
C MET A 188 5.16 -11.28 8.56
N LEU A 189 4.50 -12.21 7.89
CA LEU A 189 4.97 -12.77 6.63
C LEU A 189 4.01 -12.38 5.51
N ASP A 190 4.56 -11.88 4.40
CA ASP A 190 3.83 -11.53 3.19
C ASP A 190 4.29 -12.40 2.03
N ALA A 191 3.39 -13.21 1.49
CA ALA A 191 3.69 -14.15 0.42
C ALA A 191 3.28 -13.65 -0.98
N GLU A 192 2.87 -12.38 -1.11
CA GLU A 192 2.60 -11.71 -2.39
C GLU A 192 1.72 -12.52 -3.36
N ASN A 193 0.71 -13.22 -2.83
CA ASN A 193 -0.23 -14.09 -3.57
C ASN A 193 0.39 -15.30 -4.28
N ASN A 194 1.57 -15.76 -3.87
CA ASN A 194 2.35 -16.76 -4.61
C ASN A 194 2.16 -18.21 -4.15
N TYR A 195 1.47 -18.47 -3.03
CA TYR A 195 1.35 -19.85 -2.56
C TYR A 195 0.11 -20.55 -3.10
N GLU A 196 0.20 -21.88 -3.16
CA GLU A 196 -0.95 -22.73 -3.31
C GLU A 196 -1.60 -23.06 -1.95
N ARG A 197 -2.86 -23.52 -1.95
CA ARG A 197 -3.62 -23.76 -0.70
C ARG A 197 -2.90 -24.69 0.27
N GLY A 198 -2.32 -25.79 -0.21
CA GLY A 198 -1.62 -26.75 0.64
C GLY A 198 -0.43 -26.13 1.38
N ASP A 199 0.38 -25.36 0.66
CA ASP A 199 1.52 -24.65 1.23
C ASP A 199 1.08 -23.52 2.15
N SER A 200 0.07 -22.76 1.76
CA SER A 200 -0.49 -21.70 2.61
C SER A 200 -0.95 -22.21 3.96
N LEU A 201 -1.68 -23.33 3.99
CA LEU A 201 -2.14 -23.95 5.24
C LEU A 201 -0.98 -24.47 6.10
N ARG A 202 0.03 -25.05 5.48
CA ARG A 202 1.22 -25.55 6.17
C ARG A 202 2.03 -24.41 6.78
N VAL A 203 2.29 -23.37 5.98
CA VAL A 203 3.03 -22.18 6.44
C VAL A 203 2.26 -21.45 7.52
N ALA A 204 0.95 -21.24 7.34
CA ALA A 204 0.10 -20.57 8.32
C ALA A 204 0.18 -21.21 9.72
N ARG A 205 0.05 -22.55 9.79
CA ARG A 205 0.13 -23.29 11.06
C ARG A 205 1.48 -23.14 11.73
N GLU A 206 2.54 -23.20 10.94
CA GLU A 206 3.89 -23.11 11.50
C GLU A 206 4.24 -21.71 11.97
N ILE A 207 3.90 -20.66 11.22
CA ILE A 207 4.17 -19.28 11.68
C ILE A 207 3.26 -18.88 12.85
N GLU A 208 2.04 -19.45 12.97
CA GLU A 208 1.20 -19.31 14.17
C GLU A 208 1.89 -19.91 15.40
N ASP A 209 2.42 -21.13 15.29
CA ASP A 209 3.18 -21.80 16.36
C ASP A 209 4.46 -21.04 16.73
N LEU A 210 5.09 -20.34 15.78
CA LEU A 210 6.24 -19.48 15.97
C LEU A 210 5.90 -18.11 16.56
N GLY A 211 4.61 -17.76 16.70
CA GLY A 211 4.14 -16.51 17.29
C GLY A 211 4.14 -15.32 16.35
N PHE A 212 4.03 -15.53 15.05
CA PHE A 212 3.85 -14.45 14.09
C PHE A 212 2.44 -13.84 14.22
N THR A 213 2.35 -12.54 13.99
CA THR A 213 1.12 -11.76 14.21
C THR A 213 0.10 -11.92 13.09
N TRP A 214 0.53 -11.95 11.83
CA TRP A 214 -0.33 -12.26 10.68
C TRP A 214 0.45 -12.84 9.49
N PHE A 215 -0.34 -13.42 8.59
CA PHE A 215 0.09 -13.92 7.30
C PHE A 215 -0.64 -13.17 6.19
N GLU A 216 0.10 -12.36 5.43
CA GLU A 216 -0.43 -11.48 4.40
C GLU A 216 -0.41 -12.17 3.03
N ALA A 217 -1.50 -12.01 2.29
CA ALA A 217 -1.63 -12.43 0.90
C ALA A 217 -0.99 -13.79 0.55
N PRO A 218 -1.28 -14.89 1.30
CA PRO A 218 -0.70 -16.19 0.97
C PRO A 218 -1.23 -16.79 -0.34
N LEU A 219 -2.48 -16.45 -0.70
CA LEU A 219 -3.20 -16.98 -1.85
C LEU A 219 -3.57 -15.87 -2.82
N PRO A 220 -3.84 -16.18 -4.10
CA PRO A 220 -4.48 -15.24 -5.01
C PRO A 220 -5.74 -14.62 -4.39
N ASP A 221 -5.93 -13.32 -4.56
CA ASP A 221 -7.01 -12.53 -3.94
C ASP A 221 -8.43 -12.98 -4.32
N TYR A 222 -8.59 -13.67 -5.45
CA TYR A 222 -9.85 -14.27 -5.90
C TYR A 222 -10.15 -15.64 -5.25
N ASP A 223 -9.21 -16.27 -4.55
CA ASP A 223 -9.40 -17.56 -3.90
C ASP A 223 -10.07 -17.45 -2.53
N LEU A 224 -11.30 -16.95 -2.51
CA LEU A 224 -12.06 -16.71 -1.29
C LEU A 224 -12.28 -17.97 -0.45
N ASP A 225 -12.38 -19.15 -1.06
CA ASP A 225 -12.57 -20.41 -0.33
C ASP A 225 -11.28 -20.84 0.36
N GLY A 226 -10.12 -20.63 -0.26
CA GLY A 226 -8.81 -20.81 0.38
C GLY A 226 -8.63 -19.90 1.60
N TYR A 227 -8.98 -18.62 1.49
CA TYR A 227 -8.94 -17.68 2.63
C TYR A 227 -9.91 -18.08 3.76
N ARG A 228 -11.10 -18.59 3.45
CA ARG A 228 -12.02 -19.13 4.46
C ARG A 228 -11.46 -20.36 5.20
N GLU A 229 -10.68 -21.17 4.52
CA GLU A 229 -10.01 -22.32 5.12
C GLU A 229 -8.87 -21.88 6.06
N LEU A 230 -8.08 -20.89 5.65
CA LEU A 230 -7.00 -20.32 6.45
C LEU A 230 -7.49 -19.65 7.76
N THR A 231 -8.72 -19.15 7.79
CA THR A 231 -9.28 -18.44 8.96
C THR A 231 -10.06 -19.35 9.93
N ARG A 232 -10.04 -20.66 9.76
CA ARG A 232 -10.72 -21.67 10.61
C ARG A 232 -9.76 -22.38 11.54
#